data_955424acd900fc6501b8e90b05353dc2
#
_entry.id   955424acd900fc6501b8e90b05353dc2
#
_cell.length_a   1.000
_cell.length_b   1.000
_cell.length_c   1.000
_cell.angle_alpha   90.00
_cell.angle_beta   90.00
_cell.angle_gamma   90.00
#
_symmetry.space_group_name_H-M   'P 1'
#
loop_
_entity.id
_entity.type
_entity.pdbx_description
1 polymer ?
#
loop_
_entity_poly.entity_id
_entity_poly.type
_entity_poly.pdbx_seq_one_letter_code
_entity_poly.pdbx_strand_id
1 'polypeptide(L)'
;MWQDLRYGLRMLRKSPGFTTVAVLTLALGIGATTAIFSVFKAVVLQPLPFYEPDRLVVLWERGPKHGSERDAVNRQLYAYWKEQNTVCSEMSYLWNFSYMTRKFRLVENGTMQTIQGRYVPSDFFRVFGVEPILGRTFVTEEDVHNPNPMVVI
;
A
#
# COMPACT_ATOMS: atom_id res chain seq x y z
N MET A 1 24.64 44.94 -6.94
CA MET A 1 24.35 43.50 -6.89
C MET A 1 25.58 42.60 -7.08
N TRP A 2 26.33 42.64 -8.23
CA TRP A 2 27.53 41.80 -8.38
C TRP A 2 28.65 42.11 -7.38
N GLN A 3 28.84 43.38 -7.01
CA GLN A 3 29.85 43.81 -6.05
C GLN A 3 29.49 43.30 -4.62
N ASP A 4 28.22 43.31 -4.26
CA ASP A 4 27.75 42.85 -2.94
C ASP A 4 27.97 41.35 -2.78
N LEU A 5 27.72 40.58 -3.87
CA LEU A 5 27.95 39.13 -3.88
C LEU A 5 29.46 38.81 -3.69
N ARG A 6 30.32 39.53 -4.39
CA ARG A 6 31.78 39.36 -4.23
C ARG A 6 32.27 39.78 -2.84
N TYR A 7 31.69 40.81 -2.27
CA TYR A 7 32.00 41.25 -0.90
C TYR A 7 31.57 40.18 0.11
N GLY A 8 30.34 39.67 0.02
CA GLY A 8 29.84 38.59 0.86
C GLY A 8 30.70 37.32 0.78
N LEU A 9 31.09 36.90 -0.42
CA LEU A 9 31.96 35.73 -0.61
C LEU A 9 33.34 35.91 0.01
N ARG A 10 33.91 37.14 -0.07
CA ARG A 10 35.17 37.49 0.57
C ARG A 10 35.08 37.48 2.11
N MET A 11 33.96 37.93 2.66
CA MET A 11 33.71 37.86 4.10
C MET A 11 33.59 36.44 4.61
N LEU A 12 32.88 35.59 3.91
CA LEU A 12 32.77 34.15 4.23
C LEU A 12 34.13 33.45 4.22
N ARG A 13 35.00 33.80 3.28
CA ARG A 13 36.37 33.26 3.22
C ARG A 13 37.27 33.76 4.37
N LYS A 14 37.01 34.92 4.93
CA LYS A 14 37.78 35.49 6.05
C LYS A 14 37.44 34.85 7.40
N SER A 15 36.24 34.25 7.54
CA SER A 15 35.78 33.61 8.77
C SER A 15 35.37 32.13 8.51
N PRO A 16 36.35 31.23 8.27
CA PRO A 16 36.04 29.87 7.85
C PRO A 16 35.27 29.07 8.91
N GLY A 17 35.52 29.29 10.19
CA GLY A 17 34.78 28.63 11.28
C GLY A 17 33.28 28.97 11.28
N PHE A 18 32.93 30.26 11.17
CA PHE A 18 31.54 30.70 11.06
C PHE A 18 30.88 30.14 9.81
N THR A 19 31.57 30.19 8.68
CA THR A 19 31.06 29.70 7.40
C THR A 19 30.77 28.19 7.45
N THR A 20 31.66 27.41 8.03
CA THR A 20 31.47 25.96 8.20
C THR A 20 30.24 25.66 9.05
N VAL A 21 30.09 26.33 10.20
CA VAL A 21 28.92 26.13 11.06
C VAL A 21 27.64 26.52 10.33
N ALA A 22 27.62 27.69 9.69
CA ALA A 22 26.44 28.15 8.93
C ALA A 22 26.05 27.17 7.81
N VAL A 23 27.02 26.69 7.02
CA VAL A 23 26.77 25.73 5.95
C VAL A 23 26.26 24.38 6.50
N LEU A 24 26.86 23.87 7.57
CA LEU A 24 26.40 22.63 8.20
C LEU A 24 24.99 22.75 8.75
N THR A 25 24.66 23.85 9.39
CA THR A 25 23.32 24.11 9.93
C THR A 25 22.29 24.15 8.79
N LEU A 26 22.58 24.88 7.70
CA LEU A 26 21.71 24.94 6.54
C LEU A 26 21.57 23.58 5.85
N ALA A 27 22.69 22.87 5.68
CA ALA A 27 22.68 21.53 5.08
C ALA A 27 21.84 20.53 5.88
N LEU A 28 21.96 20.54 7.21
CA LEU A 28 21.13 19.71 8.08
C LEU A 28 19.64 20.10 8.01
N GLY A 29 19.34 21.39 8.04
CA GLY A 29 17.95 21.87 7.96
C GLY A 29 17.30 21.50 6.64
N ILE A 30 17.96 21.78 5.53
CA ILE A 30 17.46 21.45 4.18
C ILE A 30 17.39 19.93 4.01
N GLY A 31 18.43 19.21 4.41
CA GLY A 31 18.52 17.75 4.28
C GLY A 31 17.40 17.04 5.06
N ALA A 32 17.18 17.42 6.32
CA ALA A 32 16.12 16.85 7.14
C ALA A 32 14.73 17.13 6.55
N THR A 33 14.46 18.38 6.14
CA THR A 33 13.18 18.75 5.54
C THR A 33 12.93 18.01 4.23
N THR A 34 13.94 17.90 3.39
CA THR A 34 13.85 17.15 2.11
C THR A 34 13.61 15.67 2.34
N ALA A 35 14.28 15.05 3.30
CA ALA A 35 14.10 13.65 3.64
C ALA A 35 12.67 13.37 4.12
N ILE A 36 12.15 14.17 5.06
CA ILE A 36 10.78 14.06 5.58
C ILE A 36 9.77 14.24 4.43
N PHE A 37 9.95 15.25 3.60
CA PHE A 37 9.04 15.51 2.49
C PHE A 37 9.08 14.39 1.43
N SER A 38 10.25 13.79 1.18
CA SER A 38 10.39 12.66 0.25
C SER A 38 9.61 11.44 0.74
N VAL A 39 9.70 11.12 2.03
CA VAL A 39 8.92 10.03 2.64
C VAL A 39 7.42 10.35 2.59
N PHE A 40 7.04 11.56 2.97
CA PHE A 40 5.65 12.00 2.92
C PHE A 40 5.08 11.90 1.50
N LYS A 41 5.82 12.36 0.50
CA LYS A 41 5.43 12.26 -0.91
C LYS A 41 5.25 10.81 -1.34
N ALA A 42 6.20 9.93 -0.99
CA ALA A 42 6.16 8.54 -1.39
C ALA A 42 5.01 7.75 -0.75
N VAL A 43 4.63 8.09 0.49
CA VAL A 43 3.62 7.34 1.24
C VAL A 43 2.22 7.93 1.10
N VAL A 44 2.11 9.27 1.04
CA VAL A 44 0.81 9.96 1.12
C VAL A 44 0.36 10.52 -0.22
N LEU A 45 1.31 11.06 -1.02
CA LEU A 45 0.97 11.77 -2.25
C LEU A 45 1.09 10.90 -3.51
N GLN A 46 1.79 9.77 -3.47
CA GLN A 46 1.78 8.86 -4.60
C GLN A 46 0.46 8.10 -4.64
N PRO A 47 -0.26 8.13 -5.76
CA PRO A 47 -1.43 7.30 -5.94
C PRO A 47 -1.02 5.82 -5.82
N LEU A 48 -1.92 5.03 -5.24
CA LEU A 48 -1.72 3.58 -5.18
C LEU A 48 -1.51 3.03 -6.60
N PRO A 49 -0.64 2.02 -6.79
CA PRO A 49 -0.33 1.45 -8.11
C PRO A 49 -1.44 0.51 -8.61
N PHE A 50 -2.69 0.96 -8.48
CA PHE A 50 -3.89 0.24 -8.92
C PHE A 50 -4.56 1.00 -10.07
N TYR A 51 -5.35 0.27 -10.83
CA TYR A 51 -6.18 0.88 -11.86
C TYR A 51 -7.28 1.75 -11.21
N GLU A 52 -7.37 3.02 -11.61
CA GLU A 52 -8.34 4.00 -11.08
C GLU A 52 -8.43 4.03 -9.53
N PRO A 53 -7.32 4.30 -8.82
CA PRO A 53 -7.28 4.20 -7.35
C PRO A 53 -8.28 5.14 -6.66
N ASP A 54 -8.62 6.26 -7.27
CA ASP A 54 -9.59 7.25 -6.76
C ASP A 54 -11.04 6.73 -6.75
N ARG A 55 -11.31 5.64 -7.46
CA ARG A 55 -12.62 4.97 -7.49
C ARG A 55 -12.72 3.79 -6.54
N LEU A 56 -11.62 3.41 -5.91
CA LEU A 56 -11.61 2.33 -4.93
C LEU A 56 -12.15 2.83 -3.58
N VAL A 57 -13.16 2.15 -3.07
CA VAL A 57 -13.76 2.45 -1.77
C VAL A 57 -13.70 1.23 -0.87
N VAL A 58 -13.47 1.46 0.41
CA VAL A 58 -13.49 0.39 1.43
C VAL A 58 -14.79 0.49 2.21
N LEU A 59 -15.55 -0.58 2.22
CA LEU A 59 -16.80 -0.68 2.96
C LEU A 59 -16.55 -1.38 4.31
N TRP A 60 -17.07 -0.81 5.37
CA TRP A 60 -16.99 -1.34 6.72
C TRP A 60 -18.38 -1.55 7.28
N GLU A 61 -18.55 -2.60 8.09
CA GLU A 61 -19.76 -2.78 8.88
C GLU A 61 -19.66 -1.93 10.15
N ARG A 62 -20.75 -1.27 10.51
CA ARG A 62 -20.87 -0.63 11.82
C ARG A 62 -21.61 -1.57 12.75
N GLY A 63 -20.88 -2.34 13.55
CA GLY A 63 -21.44 -3.34 14.44
C GLY A 63 -21.72 -2.80 15.84
N PRO A 64 -22.91 -3.06 16.40
CA PRO A 64 -23.24 -2.64 17.76
C PRO A 64 -22.52 -3.49 18.82
N LYS A 65 -21.93 -4.63 18.45
CA LYS A 65 -21.42 -5.62 19.41
C LYS A 65 -20.05 -5.30 20.02
N HIS A 66 -19.23 -4.44 19.39
CA HIS A 66 -17.86 -4.20 19.85
C HIS A 66 -17.55 -2.73 20.10
N GLY A 67 -18.50 -1.80 19.92
CA GLY A 67 -18.25 -0.36 20.07
C GLY A 67 -17.28 0.20 19.02
N SER A 68 -16.90 -0.60 18.03
CA SER A 68 -16.01 -0.24 16.96
C SER A 68 -16.81 0.42 15.83
N GLU A 69 -16.32 1.54 15.35
CA GLU A 69 -16.92 2.23 14.20
C GLU A 69 -16.65 1.52 12.88
N ARG A 70 -15.74 0.55 12.86
CA ARG A 70 -15.28 -0.17 11.67
C ARG A 70 -15.06 -1.64 11.99
N ASP A 71 -16.05 -2.45 11.70
CA ASP A 71 -15.94 -3.90 11.79
C ASP A 71 -15.79 -4.51 10.40
N ALA A 72 -15.12 -5.65 10.34
CA ALA A 72 -14.97 -6.41 9.10
C ALA A 72 -16.32 -7.01 8.71
N VAL A 73 -16.70 -6.83 7.47
CA VAL A 73 -17.92 -7.41 6.90
C VAL A 73 -17.82 -8.93 6.91
N ASN A 74 -18.85 -9.61 7.37
CA ASN A 74 -18.89 -11.06 7.32
C ASN A 74 -19.24 -11.56 5.90
N ARG A 75 -18.89 -12.82 5.61
CA ARG A 75 -19.07 -13.42 4.28
C ARG A 75 -20.54 -13.42 3.80
N GLN A 76 -21.48 -13.61 4.69
CA GLN A 76 -22.91 -13.66 4.36
C GLN A 76 -23.42 -12.27 3.95
N LEU A 77 -23.03 -11.24 4.69
CA LEU A 77 -23.37 -9.86 4.40
C LEU A 77 -22.70 -9.39 3.08
N TYR A 78 -21.46 -9.79 2.85
CA TYR A 78 -20.79 -9.54 1.58
C TYR A 78 -21.54 -10.17 0.40
N ALA A 79 -21.93 -11.45 0.51
CA ALA A 79 -22.70 -12.13 -0.54
C ALA A 79 -24.01 -11.41 -0.84
N TYR A 80 -24.74 -11.03 0.22
CA TYR A 80 -25.96 -10.24 0.06
C TYR A 80 -25.72 -8.89 -0.63
N TRP A 81 -24.69 -8.15 -0.22
CA TRP A 81 -24.35 -6.89 -0.88
C TRP A 81 -23.98 -7.09 -2.34
N LYS A 82 -23.25 -8.13 -2.66
CA LYS A 82 -22.84 -8.44 -4.03
C LYS A 82 -24.04 -8.74 -4.93
N GLU A 83 -25.03 -9.48 -4.43
CA GLU A 83 -26.27 -9.80 -5.15
C GLU A 83 -27.14 -8.57 -5.36
N GLN A 84 -27.22 -7.66 -4.40
CA GLN A 84 -28.03 -6.44 -4.46
C GLN A 84 -27.27 -5.23 -5.06
N ASN A 85 -26.06 -5.43 -5.49
CA ASN A 85 -25.20 -4.36 -5.97
C ASN A 85 -25.68 -3.79 -7.29
N THR A 86 -25.94 -2.48 -7.30
CA THR A 86 -26.28 -1.70 -8.48
C THR A 86 -25.36 -0.51 -8.72
N VAL A 87 -24.40 -0.29 -7.83
CA VAL A 87 -23.56 0.92 -7.79
C VAL A 87 -22.10 0.64 -8.12
N CYS A 88 -21.55 -0.45 -7.56
CA CYS A 88 -20.15 -0.80 -7.75
C CYS A 88 -19.99 -1.69 -8.99
N SER A 89 -19.02 -1.40 -9.84
CA SER A 89 -18.70 -2.23 -11.01
C SER A 89 -18.18 -3.60 -10.60
N GLU A 90 -17.34 -3.63 -9.56
CA GLU A 90 -16.75 -4.84 -8.99
C GLU A 90 -16.74 -4.74 -7.46
N MET A 91 -16.88 -5.87 -6.80
CA MET A 91 -16.78 -5.97 -5.34
C MET A 91 -15.95 -7.18 -4.97
N SER A 92 -15.09 -7.00 -3.98
CA SER A 92 -14.33 -8.10 -3.40
C SER A 92 -14.19 -7.92 -1.89
N TYR A 93 -13.77 -8.95 -1.18
CA TYR A 93 -13.56 -8.86 0.25
C TYR A 93 -12.21 -9.44 0.67
N LEU A 94 -11.63 -8.86 1.71
CA LEU A 94 -10.47 -9.41 2.38
C LEU A 94 -10.92 -9.93 3.74
N TRP A 95 -10.80 -11.23 3.93
CA TRP A 95 -11.09 -11.81 5.23
C TRP A 95 -10.10 -11.30 6.26
N ASN A 96 -10.60 -10.53 7.22
CA ASN A 96 -9.86 -9.99 8.36
C ASN A 96 -8.57 -9.23 7.98
N PHE A 97 -8.73 -7.96 7.66
CA PHE A 97 -7.71 -7.06 7.13
C PHE A 97 -6.42 -6.97 7.99
N SER A 98 -6.50 -7.26 9.29
CA SER A 98 -5.43 -6.92 10.23
C SER A 98 -4.54 -8.09 10.67
N TYR A 99 -5.03 -9.32 10.79
CA TYR A 99 -4.33 -10.30 11.64
C TYR A 99 -4.03 -11.66 11.02
N MET A 100 -4.44 -11.97 9.79
CA MET A 100 -4.25 -13.32 9.23
C MET A 100 -3.42 -13.34 7.94
N THR A 101 -2.21 -12.89 8.03
CA THR A 101 -1.18 -13.41 7.14
C THR A 101 -0.89 -14.84 7.58
N ARG A 102 -1.26 -15.82 6.78
CA ARG A 102 -0.95 -17.23 7.06
C ARG A 102 0.40 -17.59 6.48
N LYS A 103 1.11 -18.44 7.17
CA LYS A 103 2.32 -19.06 6.65
C LYS A 103 1.93 -20.28 5.83
N PHE A 104 2.29 -20.27 4.56
CA PHE A 104 2.12 -21.39 3.65
C PHE A 104 3.47 -22.04 3.39
N ARG A 105 3.47 -23.35 3.19
CA ARG A 105 4.68 -24.06 2.76
C ARG A 105 4.59 -24.29 1.27
N LEU A 106 5.47 -23.67 0.53
CA LEU A 106 5.65 -23.90 -0.89
C LEU A 106 6.75 -24.96 -1.05
N VAL A 107 6.46 -25.99 -1.80
CA VAL A 107 7.45 -27.03 -2.15
C VAL A 107 7.78 -26.85 -3.63
N GLU A 108 8.97 -26.36 -3.91
CA GLU A 108 9.47 -26.16 -5.25
C GLU A 108 10.80 -26.92 -5.41
N ASN A 109 10.89 -27.77 -6.43
CA ASN A 109 12.11 -28.55 -6.70
C ASN A 109 12.66 -29.34 -5.49
N GLY A 110 11.78 -29.83 -4.62
CA GLY A 110 12.17 -30.53 -3.40
C GLY A 110 12.64 -29.66 -2.25
N THR A 111 12.67 -28.33 -2.45
CA THR A 111 13.00 -27.36 -1.42
C THR A 111 11.73 -26.79 -0.81
N MET A 112 11.63 -26.78 0.51
CA MET A 112 10.49 -26.29 1.24
C MET A 112 10.75 -24.82 1.67
N GLN A 113 9.93 -23.91 1.15
CA GLN A 113 9.97 -22.50 1.52
C GLN A 113 8.71 -22.13 2.29
N THR A 114 8.87 -21.27 3.30
CA THR A 114 7.74 -20.70 4.02
C THR A 114 7.45 -19.32 3.45
N ILE A 115 6.27 -19.18 2.84
CA ILE A 115 5.78 -17.91 2.31
C ILE A 115 4.63 -17.39 3.15
N GLN A 116 4.48 -16.06 3.15
CA GLN A 116 3.32 -15.41 3.76
C GLN A 116 2.28 -15.14 2.68
N GLY A 117 1.02 -15.48 2.96
CA GLY A 117 -0.05 -15.30 1.98
C GLY A 117 -1.39 -15.04 2.65
N ARG A 118 -2.39 -14.75 1.83
CA ARG A 118 -3.79 -14.52 2.24
C ARG A 118 -4.73 -15.25 1.31
N TYR A 119 -5.88 -15.62 1.84
CA TYR A 119 -6.99 -16.08 1.02
C TYR A 119 -7.73 -14.87 0.48
N VAL A 120 -7.94 -14.86 -0.82
CA VAL A 120 -8.69 -13.84 -1.54
C VAL A 120 -9.70 -14.51 -2.47
N PRO A 121 -10.86 -13.91 -2.72
CA PRO A 121 -11.81 -14.43 -3.71
C PRO A 121 -11.31 -14.17 -5.14
N SER A 122 -11.95 -14.82 -6.10
CA SER A 122 -11.57 -14.76 -7.52
C SER A 122 -11.62 -13.37 -8.13
N ASP A 123 -12.52 -12.52 -7.65
CA ASP A 123 -12.69 -11.14 -8.12
C ASP A 123 -11.69 -10.14 -7.53
N PHE A 124 -10.86 -10.57 -6.59
CA PHE A 124 -9.92 -9.69 -5.89
C PHE A 124 -9.01 -8.92 -6.85
N PHE A 125 -8.37 -9.60 -7.78
CA PHE A 125 -7.45 -8.96 -8.72
C PHE A 125 -8.16 -8.04 -9.71
N ARG A 126 -9.42 -8.36 -10.09
CA ARG A 126 -10.23 -7.52 -10.96
C ARG A 126 -10.58 -6.18 -10.33
N VAL A 127 -10.92 -6.16 -9.03
CA VAL A 127 -11.20 -4.92 -8.31
C VAL A 127 -10.01 -3.96 -8.34
N PHE A 128 -8.79 -4.49 -8.27
CA PHE A 128 -7.57 -3.67 -8.32
C PHE A 128 -7.04 -3.44 -9.73
N GLY A 129 -7.65 -4.06 -10.76
CA GLY A 129 -7.19 -3.98 -12.14
C GLY A 129 -5.77 -4.56 -12.34
N VAL A 130 -5.42 -5.59 -11.55
CA VAL A 130 -4.09 -6.21 -11.61
C VAL A 130 -4.17 -7.48 -12.44
N GLU A 131 -3.38 -7.52 -13.51
CA GLU A 131 -3.22 -8.72 -14.35
C GLU A 131 -1.97 -9.51 -13.97
N PRO A 132 -2.01 -10.84 -14.07
CA PRO A 132 -0.84 -11.67 -13.78
C PRO A 132 0.22 -11.50 -14.88
N ILE A 133 1.50 -11.49 -14.50
CA ILE A 133 2.62 -11.45 -15.45
C ILE A 133 2.73 -12.80 -16.19
N LEU A 134 2.41 -13.90 -15.53
CA LEU A 134 2.40 -15.25 -16.07
C LEU A 134 1.19 -16.00 -15.54
N GLY A 135 0.60 -16.88 -16.38
CA GLY A 135 -0.52 -17.71 -15.99
C GLY A 135 -1.86 -16.95 -15.99
N ARG A 136 -2.69 -17.21 -15.01
CA ARG A 136 -4.03 -16.62 -14.88
C ARG A 136 -4.36 -16.31 -13.42
N THR A 137 -5.33 -15.45 -13.21
CA THR A 137 -5.96 -15.24 -11.90
C THR A 137 -6.96 -16.37 -11.60
N PHE A 138 -7.56 -16.32 -10.41
CA PHE A 138 -8.60 -17.25 -9.99
C PHE A 138 -9.89 -17.07 -10.80
N VAL A 139 -10.65 -18.14 -10.93
CA VAL A 139 -11.99 -18.15 -11.52
C VAL A 139 -13.04 -18.38 -10.42
N THR A 140 -14.28 -17.98 -10.67
CA THR A 140 -15.36 -18.00 -9.66
C THR A 140 -15.64 -19.39 -9.10
N GLU A 141 -15.42 -20.43 -9.90
CA GLU A 141 -15.60 -21.83 -9.51
C GLU A 141 -14.59 -22.28 -8.43
N GLU A 142 -13.47 -21.56 -8.33
CA GLU A 142 -12.42 -21.84 -7.34
C GLU A 142 -12.71 -21.21 -5.97
N ASP A 143 -13.69 -20.30 -5.88
CA ASP A 143 -14.16 -19.73 -4.61
C ASP A 143 -14.94 -20.73 -3.76
N VAL A 144 -15.47 -21.77 -4.37
CA VAL A 144 -16.13 -22.87 -3.70
C VAL A 144 -15.06 -23.90 -3.37
N HIS A 145 -15.09 -24.42 -2.16
CA HIS A 145 -14.15 -25.39 -1.55
C HIS A 145 -13.40 -26.25 -2.57
N ASN A 146 -12.29 -25.77 -3.07
CA ASN A 146 -11.45 -26.50 -4.04
C ASN A 146 -10.46 -27.37 -3.24
N PRO A 147 -10.45 -28.70 -3.43
CA PRO A 147 -9.47 -29.57 -2.79
C PRO A 147 -8.03 -29.30 -3.27
N ASN A 148 -7.86 -28.61 -4.39
CA ASN A 148 -6.56 -28.21 -4.92
C ASN A 148 -6.41 -26.67 -4.81
N PRO A 149 -5.86 -26.16 -3.69
CA PRO A 149 -5.65 -24.73 -3.53
C PRO A 149 -4.69 -24.21 -4.61
N MET A 150 -5.09 -23.12 -5.27
CA MET A 150 -4.25 -22.42 -6.22
C MET A 150 -3.58 -21.22 -5.55
N VAL A 151 -2.39 -20.91 -6.01
CA VAL A 151 -1.58 -19.79 -5.49
C VAL A 151 -1.20 -18.89 -6.66
N VAL A 152 -1.37 -17.59 -6.47
CA VAL A 152 -0.81 -16.55 -7.33
C VAL A 152 0.39 -15.95 -6.59
N ILE A 153 1.53 -15.92 -7.24
CA ILE A 153 2.80 -15.43 -6.69
C ILE A 153 3.21 -14.18 -7.45
#